data_bb39885c6a3ed64dccdae000080bd018
#
_entry.id   bb39885c6a3ed64dccdae000080bd018
#
_cell.length_a   1.000
_cell.length_b   1.000
_cell.length_c   1.000
_cell.angle_alpha   90.00
_cell.angle_beta   90.00
_cell.angle_gamma   90.00
#
_symmetry.space_group_name_H-M   'P 1'
#
loop_
_entity.id
_entity.type
_entity.pdbx_description
1 polymer ?
#
loop_
_entity_poly.entity_id
_entity_poly.type
_entity_poly.pdbx_seq_one_letter_code
_entity_poly.pdbx_strand_id
1 'polypeptide(L)'
;MSTYIDVAHPNRHAPYTDIPDLVMDYLHYLDVVKLRSPRTINGYYLDLRGFFRYMMMVWNLAQPDTPPEEIDLTHITKRQISTITKRDIINYLDYARSNDNGAKARARKLSALRGFFGYLCHQINELSENPTDNINLGSPKKSLPKYLSASESIRLVK
;
A
#
# COMPACT_ATOMS: atom_id res chain seq x y z
N MET A 1 6.20 -17.67 16.77
CA MET A 1 6.03 -16.51 15.93
C MET A 1 7.26 -15.63 15.99
N SER A 2 7.75 -15.27 14.86
CA SER A 2 8.92 -14.41 14.81
C SER A 2 8.50 -12.98 15.14
N THR A 3 9.24 -12.34 16.04
CA THR A 3 9.02 -10.94 16.35
C THR A 3 10.22 -10.17 15.88
N TYR A 4 10.01 -9.14 15.11
CA TYR A 4 11.08 -8.29 14.70
C TYR A 4 11.67 -7.59 15.92
N ILE A 5 12.98 -7.65 16.08
CA ILE A 5 13.68 -6.98 17.17
C ILE A 5 14.74 -6.09 16.56
N ASP A 6 14.60 -4.80 16.75
CA ASP A 6 15.61 -3.85 16.35
C ASP A 6 16.58 -3.70 17.51
N VAL A 7 17.67 -4.44 17.44
CA VAL A 7 18.66 -4.44 18.52
C VAL A 7 19.37 -3.10 18.69
N ALA A 8 19.42 -2.30 17.62
CA ALA A 8 20.05 -1.00 17.69
C ALA A 8 19.10 0.07 18.26
N HIS A 9 17.81 -0.09 18.00
CA HIS A 9 16.81 0.89 18.41
C HIS A 9 15.54 0.16 18.85
N PRO A 10 15.55 -0.45 20.01
CA PRO A 10 14.49 -1.38 20.42
C PRO A 10 13.09 -0.79 20.45
N ASN A 11 12.96 0.52 20.53
CA ASN A 11 11.65 1.17 20.57
C ASN A 11 11.25 1.82 19.25
N ARG A 12 12.09 1.72 18.24
CA ARG A 12 11.85 2.44 16.99
C ARG A 12 10.59 1.99 16.28
N HIS A 13 10.32 0.70 16.32
CA HIS A 13 9.18 0.10 15.61
C HIS A 13 8.01 -0.22 16.53
N ALA A 14 8.05 0.27 17.75
CA ALA A 14 7.01 -0.03 18.71
C ALA A 14 5.58 0.21 18.21
N PRO A 15 5.29 1.30 17.46
CA PRO A 15 3.92 1.51 16.98
C PRO A 15 3.54 0.63 15.79
N TYR A 16 4.47 -0.16 15.26
CA TYR A 16 4.23 -0.95 14.05
C TYR A 16 4.30 -2.44 14.33
N THR A 17 3.66 -2.88 15.41
CA THR A 17 3.68 -4.28 15.83
C THR A 17 2.46 -5.06 15.38
N ASP A 18 1.48 -4.41 14.76
CA ASP A 18 0.21 -5.02 14.37
C ASP A 18 0.16 -5.39 12.89
N ILE A 19 1.30 -5.64 12.27
CA ILE A 19 1.44 -5.92 10.85
C ILE A 19 2.31 -7.15 10.65
N PRO A 20 2.30 -7.75 9.44
CA PRO A 20 3.16 -8.90 9.17
C PRO A 20 4.64 -8.57 9.33
N ASP A 21 5.42 -9.56 9.73
CA ASP A 21 6.87 -9.39 9.94
C ASP A 21 7.57 -8.79 8.72
N LEU A 22 7.21 -9.24 7.52
CA LEU A 22 7.87 -8.72 6.32
C LEU A 22 7.57 -7.25 6.09
N VAL A 23 6.40 -6.77 6.51
CA VAL A 23 6.09 -5.35 6.42
C VAL A 23 6.92 -4.57 7.44
N MET A 24 7.08 -5.10 8.65
CA MET A 24 7.95 -4.47 9.64
C MET A 24 9.39 -4.36 9.13
N ASP A 25 9.88 -5.42 8.51
CA ASP A 25 11.22 -5.42 7.92
C ASP A 25 11.36 -4.33 6.86
N TYR A 26 10.34 -4.16 6.02
CA TYR A 26 10.35 -3.13 5.00
C TYR A 26 10.36 -1.73 5.61
N LEU A 27 9.55 -1.50 6.63
CA LEU A 27 9.54 -0.19 7.29
C LEU A 27 10.89 0.12 7.93
N HIS A 28 11.54 -0.90 8.48
CA HIS A 28 12.88 -0.76 9.03
C HIS A 28 13.89 -0.40 7.92
N TYR A 29 13.78 -1.05 6.79
CA TYR A 29 14.60 -0.74 5.62
C TYR A 29 14.43 0.71 5.17
N LEU A 30 13.20 1.19 5.16
CA LEU A 30 12.92 2.58 4.81
C LEU A 30 13.59 3.57 5.76
N ASP A 31 13.63 3.19 7.03
CA ASP A 31 14.23 4.04 8.06
C ASP A 31 15.76 4.03 7.98
N VAL A 32 16.35 2.84 7.93
CA VAL A 32 17.79 2.68 8.07
C VAL A 32 18.55 2.87 6.76
N VAL A 33 18.00 2.35 5.67
CA VAL A 33 18.69 2.37 4.38
C VAL A 33 18.24 3.56 3.53
N LYS A 34 16.93 3.75 3.44
CA LYS A 34 16.38 4.82 2.60
C LYS A 34 16.28 6.15 3.32
N LEU A 35 16.49 6.17 4.63
CA LEU A 35 16.49 7.38 5.45
C LEU A 35 15.21 8.20 5.28
N ARG A 36 14.07 7.51 5.15
CA ARG A 36 12.79 8.19 5.02
C ARG A 36 12.39 8.80 6.36
N SER A 37 11.60 9.88 6.29
CA SER A 37 11.14 10.54 7.52
C SER A 37 10.13 9.67 8.26
N PRO A 38 9.99 9.86 9.58
CA PRO A 38 8.97 9.13 10.34
C PRO A 38 7.56 9.33 9.77
N ARG A 39 7.28 10.52 9.25
CA ARG A 39 5.97 10.80 8.65
C ARG A 39 5.73 9.95 7.42
N THR A 40 6.74 9.84 6.56
CA THR A 40 6.65 9.02 5.36
C THR A 40 6.48 7.56 5.71
N ILE A 41 7.26 7.07 6.68
CA ILE A 41 7.18 5.69 7.13
C ILE A 41 5.80 5.40 7.70
N ASN A 42 5.25 6.32 8.48
CA ASN A 42 3.90 6.14 9.03
C ASN A 42 2.86 6.05 7.92
N GLY A 43 3.02 6.84 6.86
CA GLY A 43 2.12 6.77 5.70
C GLY A 43 2.16 5.41 5.04
N TYR A 44 3.36 4.88 4.80
CA TYR A 44 3.50 3.54 4.24
C TYR A 44 2.92 2.48 5.16
N TYR A 45 3.15 2.62 6.45
CA TYR A 45 2.57 1.70 7.43
C TYR A 45 1.04 1.66 7.31
N LEU A 46 0.40 2.83 7.29
CA LEU A 46 -1.06 2.88 7.21
C LEU A 46 -1.59 2.28 5.91
N ASP A 47 -0.93 2.57 4.80
CA ASP A 47 -1.37 2.05 3.50
C ASP A 47 -1.19 0.54 3.42
N LEU A 48 -0.06 0.02 3.90
CA LEU A 48 0.18 -1.42 3.87
C LEU A 48 -0.72 -2.16 4.85
N ARG A 49 -0.97 -1.60 6.02
CA ARG A 49 -1.91 -2.18 6.96
C ARG A 49 -3.30 -2.30 6.34
N GLY A 50 -3.74 -1.23 5.69
CA GLY A 50 -5.04 -1.23 5.02
C GLY A 50 -5.13 -2.29 3.93
N PHE A 51 -4.06 -2.45 3.16
CA PHE A 51 -4.03 -3.46 2.12
C PHE A 51 -4.14 -4.88 2.69
N PHE A 52 -3.41 -5.17 3.75
CA PHE A 52 -3.46 -6.52 4.33
C PHE A 52 -4.78 -6.79 5.04
N ARG A 53 -5.43 -5.78 5.59
CA ARG A 53 -6.79 -5.94 6.10
C ARG A 53 -7.75 -6.33 4.97
N TYR A 54 -7.59 -5.71 3.81
CA TYR A 54 -8.37 -6.09 2.62
C TYR A 54 -8.05 -7.53 2.21
N MET A 55 -6.78 -7.92 2.18
CA MET A 55 -6.40 -9.28 1.79
C MET A 55 -6.95 -10.32 2.76
N MET A 56 -7.06 -10.01 4.04
CA MET A 56 -7.67 -10.92 4.99
C MET A 56 -9.12 -11.24 4.62
N MET A 57 -9.84 -10.24 4.08
CA MET A 57 -11.19 -10.49 3.57
C MET A 57 -11.15 -11.35 2.30
N VAL A 58 -10.22 -11.07 1.40
CA VAL A 58 -10.06 -11.85 0.16
C VAL A 58 -9.75 -13.30 0.48
N TRP A 59 -8.93 -13.54 1.48
CA TRP A 59 -8.57 -14.90 1.89
C TRP A 59 -9.63 -15.56 2.77
N ASN A 60 -10.75 -14.89 3.03
CA ASN A 60 -11.82 -15.37 3.90
C ASN A 60 -11.36 -15.61 5.34
N LEU A 61 -10.39 -14.82 5.78
CA LEU A 61 -9.89 -14.88 7.15
C LEU A 61 -10.45 -13.76 8.02
N ALA A 62 -11.23 -12.87 7.42
CA ALA A 62 -11.96 -11.83 8.12
C ALA A 62 -13.28 -11.59 7.40
N GLN A 63 -14.32 -11.26 8.15
CA GLN A 63 -15.61 -10.94 7.56
C GLN A 63 -15.64 -9.47 7.15
N PRO A 64 -16.43 -9.13 6.12
CA PRO A 64 -16.50 -7.73 5.66
C PRO A 64 -16.94 -6.75 6.73
N ASP A 65 -17.70 -7.19 7.72
CA ASP A 65 -18.19 -6.35 8.79
C ASP A 65 -17.32 -6.38 10.05
N THR A 66 -16.21 -7.14 10.02
CA THR A 66 -15.28 -7.16 11.15
C THR A 66 -14.62 -5.80 11.31
N PRO A 67 -14.65 -5.21 12.50
CA PRO A 67 -13.94 -3.95 12.71
C PRO A 67 -12.47 -4.10 12.33
N PRO A 68 -11.90 -3.16 11.58
CA PRO A 68 -10.52 -3.29 11.12
C PRO A 68 -9.51 -3.55 12.24
N GLU A 69 -9.70 -2.94 13.38
CA GLU A 69 -8.79 -3.10 14.51
C GLU A 69 -8.83 -4.49 15.13
N GLU A 70 -9.85 -5.28 14.80
CA GLU A 70 -9.97 -6.65 15.30
C GLU A 70 -9.35 -7.67 14.35
N ILE A 71 -8.90 -7.24 13.18
CA ILE A 71 -8.29 -8.13 12.21
C ILE A 71 -6.81 -8.27 12.56
N ASP A 72 -6.42 -9.48 12.96
CA ASP A 72 -5.03 -9.75 13.32
C ASP A 72 -4.20 -10.02 12.06
N LEU A 73 -3.25 -9.14 11.78
CA LEU A 73 -2.39 -9.24 10.61
C LEU A 73 -1.05 -9.90 10.93
N THR A 74 -0.75 -10.14 12.20
CA THR A 74 0.59 -10.57 12.61
C THR A 74 0.91 -12.01 12.21
N HIS A 75 -0.10 -12.79 11.88
CA HIS A 75 0.09 -14.20 11.48
C HIS A 75 0.11 -14.41 9.97
N ILE A 76 0.08 -13.33 9.19
CA ILE A 76 0.18 -13.45 7.74
C ILE A 76 1.59 -13.92 7.40
N THR A 77 1.68 -15.03 6.66
CA THR A 77 2.96 -15.66 6.37
C THR A 77 3.51 -15.21 5.01
N LYS A 78 4.81 -15.45 4.81
CA LYS A 78 5.42 -15.21 3.50
C LYS A 78 4.68 -16.00 2.41
N ARG A 79 4.24 -17.21 2.72
CA ARG A 79 3.50 -18.04 1.74
C ARG A 79 2.23 -17.33 1.29
N GLN A 80 1.47 -16.78 2.23
CA GLN A 80 0.25 -16.04 1.88
C GLN A 80 0.59 -14.81 1.04
N ILE A 81 1.62 -14.08 1.41
CA ILE A 81 2.06 -12.91 0.65
C ILE A 81 2.45 -13.31 -0.77
N SER A 82 3.09 -14.46 -0.93
CA SER A 82 3.51 -14.93 -2.26
C SER A 82 2.34 -15.33 -3.16
N THR A 83 1.15 -15.48 -2.62
CA THR A 83 -0.03 -15.79 -3.43
C THR A 83 -0.71 -14.55 -3.98
N ILE A 84 -0.29 -13.37 -3.57
CA ILE A 84 -0.91 -12.12 -4.02
C ILE A 84 -0.60 -11.90 -5.49
N THR A 85 -1.64 -11.65 -6.27
CA THR A 85 -1.52 -11.49 -7.72
C THR A 85 -1.76 -10.04 -8.12
N LYS A 86 -1.42 -9.76 -9.38
CA LYS A 86 -1.74 -8.45 -9.96
C LYS A 86 -3.25 -8.18 -9.89
N ARG A 87 -4.06 -9.21 -10.08
CA ARG A 87 -5.51 -9.05 -9.99
C ARG A 87 -5.93 -8.60 -8.59
N ASP A 88 -5.29 -9.14 -7.56
CA ASP A 88 -5.58 -8.71 -6.19
C ASP A 88 -5.27 -7.23 -5.99
N ILE A 89 -4.15 -6.77 -6.55
CA ILE A 89 -3.77 -5.37 -6.45
C ILE A 89 -4.80 -4.49 -7.16
N ILE A 90 -5.19 -4.88 -8.37
CA ILE A 90 -6.16 -4.10 -9.14
C ILE A 90 -7.51 -4.07 -8.41
N ASN A 91 -7.94 -5.20 -7.88
CA ASN A 91 -9.19 -5.27 -7.11
C ASN A 91 -9.13 -4.42 -5.85
N TYR A 92 -7.97 -4.36 -5.21
CA TYR A 92 -7.80 -3.49 -4.05
C TYR A 92 -7.94 -2.01 -4.44
N LEU A 93 -7.37 -1.62 -5.57
CA LEU A 93 -7.49 -0.24 -6.04
C LEU A 93 -8.95 0.11 -6.36
N ASP A 94 -9.70 -0.86 -6.88
CA ASP A 94 -11.12 -0.66 -7.12
C ASP A 94 -11.89 -0.55 -5.80
N TYR A 95 -11.56 -1.41 -4.84
CA TYR A 95 -12.14 -1.36 -3.50
C TYR A 95 -11.86 0.01 -2.86
N ALA A 96 -10.64 0.51 -2.99
CA ALA A 96 -10.28 1.82 -2.45
C ALA A 96 -11.11 2.92 -3.09
N ARG A 97 -11.30 2.84 -4.41
CA ARG A 97 -12.13 3.82 -5.11
C ARG A 97 -13.57 3.79 -4.61
N SER A 98 -14.09 2.60 -4.37
CA SER A 98 -15.46 2.44 -3.86
C SER A 98 -15.63 2.97 -2.44
N ASN A 99 -14.52 3.13 -1.71
CA ASN A 99 -14.54 3.67 -0.36
C ASN A 99 -14.09 5.13 -0.34
N ASP A 100 -14.41 5.86 -1.40
CA ASP A 100 -14.18 7.29 -1.51
C ASP A 100 -12.72 7.73 -1.50
N ASN A 101 -11.81 6.82 -1.87
CA ASN A 101 -10.42 7.20 -2.03
C ASN A 101 -10.21 7.77 -3.41
N GLY A 102 -9.85 9.04 -3.48
CA GLY A 102 -9.61 9.72 -4.73
C GLY A 102 -8.35 9.24 -5.44
N ALA A 103 -8.11 9.78 -6.62
CA ALA A 103 -6.99 9.37 -7.46
C ALA A 103 -5.64 9.53 -6.73
N LYS A 104 -5.49 10.62 -5.98
CA LYS A 104 -4.25 10.88 -5.25
C LYS A 104 -4.00 9.84 -4.16
N ALA A 105 -5.04 9.49 -3.42
CA ALA A 105 -4.92 8.48 -2.37
C ALA A 105 -4.62 7.11 -2.96
N ARG A 106 -5.25 6.76 -4.08
CA ARG A 106 -4.99 5.48 -4.74
C ARG A 106 -3.58 5.41 -5.31
N ALA A 107 -3.08 6.53 -5.86
CA ALA A 107 -1.71 6.58 -6.35
C ALA A 107 -0.72 6.38 -5.20
N ARG A 108 -0.96 6.98 -4.04
CA ARG A 108 -0.12 6.80 -2.87
C ARG A 108 -0.15 5.34 -2.39
N LYS A 109 -1.33 4.74 -2.37
CA LYS A 109 -1.47 3.33 -1.97
C LYS A 109 -0.71 2.40 -2.92
N LEU A 110 -0.79 2.66 -4.22
CA LEU A 110 -0.05 1.87 -5.17
C LEU A 110 1.47 2.05 -5.00
N SER A 111 1.90 3.28 -4.70
CA SER A 111 3.33 3.52 -4.45
C SER A 111 3.82 2.74 -3.24
N ALA A 112 3.03 2.68 -2.17
CA ALA A 112 3.38 1.89 -1.00
C ALA A 112 3.50 0.41 -1.35
N LEU A 113 2.57 -0.12 -2.15
CA LEU A 113 2.62 -1.52 -2.57
C LEU A 113 3.81 -1.78 -3.48
N ARG A 114 4.10 -0.88 -4.42
CA ARG A 114 5.27 -1.03 -5.29
C ARG A 114 6.56 -1.08 -4.48
N GLY A 115 6.68 -0.20 -3.50
CA GLY A 115 7.86 -0.18 -2.66
C GLY A 115 8.04 -1.47 -1.88
N PHE A 116 6.96 -1.94 -1.26
CA PHE A 116 6.98 -3.15 -0.47
C PHE A 116 7.30 -4.38 -1.32
N PHE A 117 6.57 -4.60 -2.41
CA PHE A 117 6.81 -5.76 -3.25
C PHE A 117 8.15 -5.68 -3.97
N GLY A 118 8.59 -4.47 -4.33
CA GLY A 118 9.93 -4.29 -4.88
C GLY A 118 11.01 -4.67 -3.89
N TYR A 119 10.83 -4.31 -2.63
CA TYR A 119 11.74 -4.70 -1.56
C TYR A 119 11.80 -6.23 -1.44
N LEU A 120 10.65 -6.91 -1.45
CA LEU A 120 10.62 -8.36 -1.35
C LEU A 120 11.30 -9.04 -2.53
N CYS A 121 11.20 -8.49 -3.73
CA CYS A 121 11.77 -9.09 -4.93
C CYS A 121 13.26 -8.79 -5.06
N HIS A 122 13.67 -7.55 -4.80
CA HIS A 122 14.99 -7.08 -5.20
C HIS A 122 15.96 -6.87 -4.05
N GLN A 123 15.49 -6.69 -2.84
CA GLN A 123 16.37 -6.48 -1.70
C GLN A 123 16.59 -7.75 -0.90
N ILE A 124 15.54 -8.52 -0.65
CA ILE A 124 15.68 -9.72 0.15
C ILE A 124 15.36 -11.00 -0.62
N ASN A 125 14.97 -10.88 -1.89
CA ASN A 125 14.74 -12.01 -2.79
C ASN A 125 13.76 -13.05 -2.24
N GLU A 126 12.70 -12.58 -1.59
CA GLU A 126 11.66 -13.45 -1.06
C GLU A 126 10.59 -13.78 -2.09
N LEU A 127 10.48 -12.98 -3.14
CA LEU A 127 9.53 -13.20 -4.22
C LEU A 127 10.26 -13.17 -5.55
N SER A 128 9.81 -14.00 -6.49
CA SER A 128 10.37 -14.01 -7.85
C SER A 128 9.67 -13.01 -8.77
N GLU A 129 8.42 -12.69 -8.49
CA GLU A 129 7.65 -11.76 -9.32
C GLU A 129 7.00 -10.70 -8.45
N ASN A 130 6.95 -9.49 -8.99
CA ASN A 130 6.34 -8.36 -8.30
C ASN A 130 4.92 -8.18 -8.86
N PRO A 131 3.88 -8.39 -8.03
CA PRO A 131 2.49 -8.28 -8.53
C PRO A 131 2.09 -6.84 -8.90
N THR A 132 2.90 -5.85 -8.56
CA THR A 132 2.62 -4.47 -8.93
C THR A 132 3.25 -4.06 -10.26
N ASP A 133 4.05 -4.94 -10.87
CA ASP A 133 4.71 -4.61 -12.13
C ASP A 133 3.70 -4.29 -13.22
N ASN A 134 3.99 -3.23 -13.96
CA ASN A 134 3.18 -2.81 -15.10
C ASN A 134 1.75 -2.37 -14.75
N ILE A 135 1.50 -2.03 -13.50
CA ILE A 135 0.25 -1.38 -13.13
C ILE A 135 0.49 0.13 -13.21
N ASN A 136 -0.16 0.76 -14.16
CA ASN A 136 -0.06 2.20 -14.33
C ASN A 136 -1.43 2.83 -14.16
N LEU A 137 -1.56 3.69 -13.17
CA LEU A 137 -2.83 4.39 -12.96
C LEU A 137 -2.97 5.46 -14.04
N GLY A 138 -4.14 5.50 -14.63
CA GLY A 138 -4.46 6.56 -15.56
C GLY A 138 -4.57 7.89 -14.83
N SER A 139 -4.31 8.96 -15.54
CA SER A 139 -4.56 10.28 -14.98
C SER A 139 -6.07 10.49 -14.91
N PRO A 140 -6.56 11.13 -13.83
CA PRO A 140 -7.96 11.46 -13.78
C PRO A 140 -8.30 12.32 -14.99
N LYS A 141 -9.51 12.12 -15.53
CA LYS A 141 -9.96 12.96 -16.59
C LYS A 141 -9.95 14.38 -16.08
N LYS A 142 -9.13 15.22 -16.71
CA LYS A 142 -9.10 16.61 -16.30
C LYS A 142 -10.42 17.24 -16.65
N SER A 143 -11.09 17.75 -15.64
CA SER A 143 -12.20 18.64 -15.93
C SER A 143 -11.57 19.87 -16.54
N LEU A 144 -12.25 20.47 -17.48
CA LEU A 144 -11.80 21.72 -18.05
C LEU A 144 -11.68 22.72 -16.92
N PRO A 145 -10.55 23.43 -16.82
CA PRO A 145 -10.45 24.49 -15.84
C PRO A 145 -11.61 25.45 -16.06
N LYS A 146 -12.10 26.00 -14.99
CA LYS A 146 -13.24 26.90 -15.10
C LYS A 146 -12.97 28.06 -16.01
N TYR A 147 -11.78 28.59 -15.95
CA TYR A 147 -11.47 29.68 -16.83
C TYR A 147 -11.37 29.21 -18.27
N LEU A 148 -11.05 27.96 -18.49
CA LEU A 148 -11.06 27.43 -19.82
C LEU A 148 -12.43 27.08 -20.27
N SER A 149 -13.28 26.62 -19.39
CA SER A 149 -14.62 26.31 -19.80
C SER A 149 -15.32 27.57 -20.22
N ALA A 150 -14.95 28.68 -19.66
CA ALA A 150 -15.53 29.93 -20.06
C ALA A 150 -14.80 30.51 -21.23
N SER A 151 -13.56 30.81 -21.03
CA SER A 151 -12.83 31.44 -22.10
C SER A 151 -12.30 30.45 -23.06
N GLU A 152 -12.09 29.28 -22.62
CA GLU A 152 -11.63 28.26 -23.49
C GLU A 152 -12.60 27.95 -24.57
N SER A 153 -13.83 27.87 -24.20
CA SER A 153 -14.80 27.73 -25.21
C SER A 153 -14.73 28.88 -26.14
N ILE A 154 -14.55 30.04 -25.62
CA ILE A 154 -14.43 31.18 -26.45
C ILE A 154 -13.23 31.08 -27.31
N ARG A 155 -12.14 30.74 -26.74
CA ARG A 155 -10.96 30.67 -27.45
C ARG A 155 -10.85 29.51 -28.36
N LEU A 156 -11.41 28.45 -27.95
CA LEU A 156 -11.45 27.31 -28.79
C LEU A 156 -12.24 27.56 -30.02
N VAL A 157 -13.15 28.43 -29.93
CA VAL A 157 -13.92 28.71 -31.09
C VAL A 157 -13.27 29.76 -31.93
N LYS A 158 -12.17 30.19 -31.56
CA LYS A 158 -11.52 31.11 -32.45
C LYS A 158 -10.72 30.43 -33.45
#